data_0a326799e64d129b6a171094a88f0ea3
#
_entry.id   0a326799e64d129b6a171094a88f0ea3
#
_cell.length_a   1.000
_cell.length_b   1.000
_cell.length_c   1.000
_cell.angle_alpha   90.00
_cell.angle_beta   90.00
_cell.angle_gamma   90.00
#
_symmetry.space_group_name_H-M   'P 1'
#
loop_
_entity.id
_entity.type
_entity.pdbx_description
1 polymer ?
#
loop_
_entity_poly.entity_id
_entity_poly.type
_entity_poly.pdbx_seq_one_letter_code
_entity_poly.pdbx_strand_id
1 'polypeptide(L)'
;MKKIISFILGSLVALTMSITVANAAAKEVRVAYFLEWPSPNLEDMQKKAFAKALGVPVKWTNFTNGGAMTDAMLAGDIDISYSQGLVPFINAVKSKAPIKLVDIAM
;
A
#
# COMPACT_ATOMS: atom_id res chain seq x y z
N MET A 1 -45.04 47.16 34.33
CA MET A 1 -44.05 47.00 33.26
C MET A 1 -43.40 45.65 33.38
N LYS A 2 -43.80 44.74 32.54
CA LYS A 2 -43.33 43.35 32.63
C LYS A 2 -42.16 43.19 31.67
N LYS A 3 -40.97 42.89 32.21
CA LYS A 3 -39.79 42.55 31.43
C LYS A 3 -39.90 41.09 30.98
N ILE A 4 -40.05 40.88 29.68
CA ILE A 4 -40.02 39.54 29.11
C ILE A 4 -38.55 39.21 28.89
N ILE A 5 -38.02 38.28 29.66
CA ILE A 5 -36.69 37.72 29.47
C ILE A 5 -36.87 36.57 28.48
N SER A 6 -36.49 36.80 27.22
CA SER A 6 -36.41 35.72 26.26
C SER A 6 -35.16 34.87 26.57
N PHE A 7 -35.40 33.67 27.03
CA PHE A 7 -34.36 32.63 27.08
C PHE A 7 -34.18 32.09 25.66
N ILE A 8 -33.11 32.51 25.02
CA ILE A 8 -32.65 31.87 23.80
C ILE A 8 -31.80 30.67 24.20
N LEU A 9 -32.44 29.52 24.21
CA LEU A 9 -31.76 28.24 24.44
C LEU A 9 -31.06 27.88 23.12
N GLY A 10 -29.81 28.31 22.99
CA GLY A 10 -28.96 27.94 21.86
C GLY A 10 -28.63 26.43 21.93
N SER A 11 -29.33 25.64 21.16
CA SER A 11 -28.96 24.24 20.90
C SER A 11 -27.63 24.20 20.13
N LEU A 12 -26.55 24.01 20.87
CA LEU A 12 -25.24 23.71 20.29
C LEU A 12 -25.29 22.24 19.83
N VAL A 13 -25.75 22.02 18.61
CA VAL A 13 -25.62 20.73 17.96
C VAL A 13 -24.15 20.56 17.64
N ALA A 14 -23.41 19.87 18.52
CA ALA A 14 -22.09 19.39 18.24
C ALA A 14 -22.19 18.34 17.14
N LEU A 15 -21.96 18.77 15.89
CA LEU A 15 -21.85 17.90 14.74
C LEU A 15 -20.51 17.14 14.86
N THR A 16 -20.53 16.02 15.57
CA THR A 16 -19.39 15.09 15.59
C THR A 16 -19.30 14.46 14.21
N MET A 17 -18.51 15.08 13.34
CA MET A 17 -18.06 14.44 12.12
C MET A 17 -17.21 13.25 12.53
N SER A 18 -17.81 12.09 12.63
CA SER A 18 -17.10 10.82 12.65
C SER A 18 -16.42 10.69 11.30
N ILE A 19 -15.13 11.04 11.24
CA ILE A 19 -14.29 10.70 10.09
C ILE A 19 -14.11 9.19 10.16
N THR A 20 -15.03 8.46 9.57
CA THR A 20 -14.81 7.07 9.21
C THR A 20 -13.72 7.10 8.17
N VAL A 21 -12.48 6.87 8.60
CA VAL A 21 -11.41 6.47 7.70
C VAL A 21 -11.90 5.15 7.12
N ALA A 22 -12.57 5.22 5.98
CA ALA A 22 -12.89 4.05 5.20
C ALA A 22 -11.55 3.46 4.82
N ASN A 23 -11.14 2.43 5.54
CA ASN A 23 -10.03 1.59 5.18
C ASN A 23 -10.50 0.85 3.92
N ALA A 24 -10.38 1.52 2.76
CA ALA A 24 -10.75 0.91 1.50
C ALA A 24 -9.82 -0.29 1.32
N ALA A 25 -10.36 -1.48 1.51
CA ALA A 25 -9.63 -2.71 1.24
C ALA A 25 -9.05 -2.59 -0.17
N ALA A 26 -7.77 -2.90 -0.32
CA ALA A 26 -7.11 -2.84 -1.62
C ALA A 26 -7.92 -3.68 -2.61
N LYS A 27 -8.26 -3.11 -3.77
CA LYS A 27 -9.00 -3.83 -4.81
C LYS A 27 -8.14 -4.91 -5.48
N GLU A 28 -6.84 -4.73 -5.48
CA GLU A 28 -5.82 -5.65 -5.95
C GLU A 28 -4.50 -5.36 -5.26
N VAL A 29 -3.58 -6.30 -5.26
CA VAL A 29 -2.17 -6.11 -4.84
C VAL A 29 -1.28 -6.22 -6.07
N ARG A 30 -0.46 -5.20 -6.31
CA ARG A 30 0.43 -5.13 -7.48
C ARG A 30 1.85 -5.47 -7.05
N VAL A 31 2.40 -6.53 -7.62
CA VAL A 31 3.70 -7.09 -7.24
C VAL A 31 4.67 -7.03 -8.41
N ALA A 32 5.82 -6.42 -8.21
CA ALA A 32 6.95 -6.49 -9.12
C ALA A 32 7.76 -7.75 -8.86
N TYR A 33 8.22 -8.41 -9.91
CA TYR A 33 9.13 -9.54 -9.81
C TYR A 33 10.19 -9.49 -10.90
N PHE A 34 11.20 -10.34 -10.76
CA PHE A 34 12.32 -10.44 -11.69
C PHE A 34 12.46 -11.89 -12.17
N LEU A 35 12.19 -12.10 -13.45
CA LEU A 35 12.11 -13.45 -14.01
C LEU A 35 13.47 -14.15 -14.12
N GLU A 36 14.53 -13.38 -14.36
CA GLU A 36 15.89 -13.94 -14.50
C GLU A 36 16.48 -14.48 -13.19
N TRP A 37 15.84 -14.16 -12.07
CA TRP A 37 16.24 -14.66 -10.78
C TRP A 37 15.16 -15.60 -10.23
N PRO A 38 15.27 -16.90 -10.48
CA PRO A 38 14.27 -17.86 -10.02
C PRO A 38 14.19 -17.83 -8.49
N SER A 39 13.01 -17.57 -8.00
CA SER A 39 12.70 -17.50 -6.58
C SER A 39 11.45 -18.34 -6.27
N PRO A 40 11.27 -18.81 -5.03
CA PRO A 40 10.17 -19.70 -4.67
C PRO A 40 8.78 -19.18 -5.00
N ASN A 41 8.62 -17.85 -5.10
CA ASN A 41 7.35 -17.21 -5.42
C ASN A 41 6.83 -17.49 -6.84
N LEU A 42 7.65 -17.98 -7.76
CA LEU A 42 7.22 -18.30 -9.12
C LEU A 42 6.17 -19.42 -9.13
N GLU A 43 6.32 -20.41 -8.27
CA GLU A 43 5.34 -21.48 -8.11
C GLU A 43 4.03 -20.93 -7.52
N ASP A 44 4.12 -20.12 -6.49
CA ASP A 44 2.97 -19.50 -5.84
C ASP A 44 2.23 -18.54 -6.77
N MET A 45 2.97 -17.82 -7.63
CA MET A 45 2.40 -16.99 -8.68
C MET A 45 1.54 -17.81 -9.65
N GLN A 46 2.04 -18.94 -10.13
CA GLN A 46 1.29 -19.82 -11.03
C GLN A 46 0.06 -20.44 -10.36
N LYS A 47 0.19 -20.88 -9.12
CA LYS A 47 -0.90 -21.46 -8.32
C LYS A 47 -1.89 -20.42 -7.79
N LYS A 48 -1.60 -19.13 -7.98
CA LYS A 48 -2.36 -18.00 -7.41
C LYS A 48 -2.50 -18.11 -5.88
N ALA A 49 -1.48 -18.62 -5.21
CA ALA A 49 -1.51 -18.87 -3.77
C ALA A 49 -1.72 -17.60 -2.96
N PHE A 50 -1.04 -16.51 -3.32
CA PHE A 50 -1.19 -15.22 -2.64
C PHE A 50 -2.58 -14.62 -2.85
N ALA A 51 -3.14 -14.68 -4.05
CA ALA A 51 -4.48 -14.18 -4.31
C ALA A 51 -5.54 -14.95 -3.49
N LYS A 52 -5.37 -16.26 -3.36
CA LYS A 52 -6.24 -17.11 -2.52
C LYS A 52 -6.12 -16.77 -1.04
N ALA A 53 -4.90 -16.56 -0.55
CA ALA A 53 -4.63 -16.23 0.84
C ALA A 53 -5.12 -14.82 1.22
N LEU A 54 -4.96 -13.86 0.32
CA LEU A 54 -5.32 -12.46 0.57
C LEU A 54 -6.80 -12.16 0.29
N GLY A 55 -7.49 -12.99 -0.49
CA GLY A 55 -8.87 -12.76 -0.89
C GLY A 55 -9.04 -11.62 -1.90
N VAL A 56 -7.94 -11.15 -2.53
CA VAL A 56 -7.92 -10.11 -3.55
C VAL A 56 -7.03 -10.54 -4.72
N PRO A 57 -7.26 -10.05 -5.94
CA PRO A 57 -6.39 -10.32 -7.07
C PRO A 57 -4.96 -9.84 -6.81
N VAL A 58 -3.98 -10.60 -7.25
CA VAL A 58 -2.56 -10.22 -7.26
C VAL A 58 -2.11 -10.07 -8.70
N LYS A 59 -1.71 -8.85 -9.07
CA LYS A 59 -1.19 -8.52 -10.38
C LYS A 59 0.34 -8.54 -10.35
N TRP A 60 0.93 -9.40 -11.14
CA TRP A 60 2.37 -9.54 -11.27
C TRP A 60 2.90 -8.80 -12.48
N THR A 61 3.95 -8.02 -12.29
CA THR A 61 4.62 -7.30 -13.37
C THR A 61 6.12 -7.63 -13.35
N ASN A 62 6.62 -8.15 -14.48
CA ASN A 62 8.04 -8.44 -14.63
C ASN A 62 8.83 -7.17 -14.90
N PHE A 63 9.95 -7.03 -14.21
CA PHE A 63 10.90 -5.94 -14.41
C PHE A 63 12.27 -6.50 -14.80
N THR A 64 13.08 -5.69 -15.44
CA THR A 64 14.42 -6.06 -15.90
C THR A 64 15.52 -5.73 -14.89
N ASN A 65 15.23 -4.88 -13.90
CA ASN A 65 16.18 -4.51 -12.86
C ASN A 65 15.48 -3.90 -11.64
N GLY A 66 16.18 -3.89 -10.51
CA GLY A 66 15.64 -3.39 -9.25
C GLY A 66 15.46 -1.87 -9.18
N GLY A 67 16.19 -1.10 -10.00
CA GLY A 67 15.98 0.35 -10.10
C GLY A 67 14.60 0.66 -10.68
N ALA A 68 14.24 0.02 -11.78
CA ALA A 68 12.92 0.16 -12.39
C ALA A 68 11.78 -0.27 -11.44
N MET A 69 12.01 -1.30 -10.62
CA MET A 69 11.06 -1.67 -9.57
C MET A 69 10.87 -0.56 -8.54
N THR A 70 11.97 0.08 -8.10
CA THR A 70 11.92 1.22 -7.18
C THR A 70 11.14 2.37 -7.79
N ASP A 71 11.42 2.73 -9.03
CA ASP A 71 10.73 3.82 -9.72
C ASP A 71 9.22 3.56 -9.82
N ALA A 72 8.83 2.34 -10.15
CA ALA A 72 7.42 1.94 -10.21
C ALA A 72 6.74 1.97 -8.83
N MET A 73 7.45 1.62 -7.76
CA MET A 73 6.93 1.76 -6.39
C MET A 73 6.72 3.23 -6.01
N LEU A 74 7.68 4.10 -6.33
CA LEU A 74 7.58 5.54 -6.06
C LEU A 74 6.50 6.23 -6.88
N ALA A 75 6.25 5.74 -8.09
CA ALA A 75 5.15 6.21 -8.94
C ALA A 75 3.77 5.73 -8.46
N GLY A 76 3.72 4.78 -7.53
CA GLY A 76 2.47 4.20 -7.04
C GLY A 76 1.89 3.11 -7.94
N ASP A 77 2.67 2.58 -8.87
CA ASP A 77 2.23 1.52 -9.80
C ASP A 77 2.39 0.12 -9.21
N ILE A 78 3.27 -0.03 -8.23
CA ILE A 78 3.61 -1.28 -7.55
C ILE A 78 3.52 -1.09 -6.04
N ASP A 79 2.94 -2.07 -5.36
CA ASP A 79 2.79 -2.08 -3.92
C ASP A 79 3.91 -2.87 -3.23
N ILE A 80 4.35 -3.98 -3.85
CA ILE A 80 5.37 -4.88 -3.32
C ILE A 80 6.39 -5.17 -4.42
N SER A 81 7.67 -4.99 -4.12
CA SER A 81 8.76 -5.40 -4.98
C SER A 81 9.40 -6.67 -4.44
N TYR A 82 9.27 -7.76 -5.18
CA TYR A 82 9.86 -9.05 -4.84
C TYR A 82 11.18 -9.24 -5.59
N SER A 83 12.22 -9.64 -4.88
CA SER A 83 13.57 -9.85 -5.46
C SER A 83 14.23 -8.60 -6.05
N GLN A 84 13.95 -7.44 -5.49
CA GLN A 84 14.51 -6.16 -5.96
C GLN A 84 16.04 -6.11 -5.94
N GLY A 85 16.66 -6.85 -5.02
CA GLY A 85 18.09 -6.83 -4.77
C GLY A 85 18.53 -5.77 -3.76
N LEU A 86 19.68 -6.05 -3.11
CA LEU A 86 20.17 -5.23 -2.02
C LEU A 86 20.62 -3.84 -2.48
N VAL A 87 21.32 -3.74 -3.60
CA VAL A 87 21.89 -2.47 -4.08
C VAL A 87 20.80 -1.45 -4.44
N PRO A 88 19.80 -1.77 -5.25
CA PRO A 88 18.70 -0.86 -5.52
C PRO A 88 17.96 -0.43 -4.24
N PHE A 89 17.75 -1.36 -3.32
CA PHE A 89 17.12 -1.06 -2.03
C PHE A 89 17.94 -0.06 -1.20
N ILE A 90 19.24 -0.29 -1.03
CA ILE A 90 20.12 0.62 -0.30
C ILE A 90 20.14 2.01 -0.94
N ASN A 91 20.19 2.10 -2.26
CA ASN A 91 20.17 3.38 -2.97
C ASN A 91 18.85 4.13 -2.72
N ALA A 92 17.72 3.44 -2.76
CA ALA A 92 16.43 4.01 -2.44
C ALA A 92 16.37 4.54 -1.00
N VAL A 93 16.87 3.77 -0.03
CA VAL A 93 16.91 4.19 1.39
C VAL A 93 17.82 5.40 1.57
N LYS A 94 19.00 5.43 0.94
CA LYS A 94 19.90 6.60 0.98
C LYS A 94 19.24 7.86 0.40
N SER A 95 18.39 7.69 -0.61
CA SER A 95 17.59 8.77 -1.22
C SER A 95 16.33 9.11 -0.43
N LYS A 96 16.15 8.54 0.78
CA LYS A 96 14.99 8.74 1.65
C LYS A 96 13.66 8.35 1.00
N ALA A 97 13.70 7.39 0.08
CA ALA A 97 12.49 6.82 -0.51
C ALA A 97 11.61 6.17 0.58
N PRO A 98 10.28 6.36 0.56
CA PRO A 98 9.37 5.83 1.56
C PRO A 98 9.08 4.34 1.35
N ILE A 99 10.12 3.52 1.20
CA ILE A 99 10.05 2.08 1.05
C ILE A 99 10.60 1.37 2.27
N LYS A 100 10.13 0.16 2.53
CA LYS A 100 10.53 -0.65 3.68
C LYS A 100 10.91 -2.04 3.22
N LEU A 101 11.96 -2.60 3.83
CA LEU A 101 12.24 -4.02 3.75
C LEU A 101 11.28 -4.75 4.70
N VAL A 102 10.55 -5.71 4.18
CA VAL A 102 9.60 -6.51 4.98
C VAL A 102 10.09 -7.92 5.21
N ASP A 103 10.90 -8.46 4.29
CA ASP A 103 11.47 -9.80 4.40
C ASP A 103 12.67 -9.96 3.46
N ILE A 104 13.45 -11.01 3.71
CA ILE A 104 14.56 -11.46 2.84
C ILE A 104 14.22 -12.87 2.38
N ALA A 105 13.86 -12.99 1.10
CA ALA A 105 13.60 -14.27 0.48
C ALA A 105 14.93 -14.95 0.11
N MET A 106 15.17 -16.15 0.63
CA MET A 106 16.31 -17.00 0.32
C MET A 106 15.83 -18.35 -0.20
#